data_d6d540f6aca66b02fca7317035bf84f9
#
_entry.id   d6d540f6aca66b02fca7317035bf84f9
#
_cell.length_a   1.000
_cell.length_b   1.000
_cell.length_c   1.000
_cell.angle_alpha   90.00
_cell.angle_beta   90.00
_cell.angle_gamma   90.00
#
_symmetry.space_group_name_H-M   'P 1'
#
loop_
_entity.id
_entity.type
_entity.pdbx_description
1 polymer ?
#
loop_
_entity_poly.entity_id
_entity_poly.type
_entity_poly.pdbx_seq_one_letter_code
_entity_poly.pdbx_strand_id
1 'polypeptide(L)'
;MSPVGGDARIPTLAPVGLDLVPGWNPATETGSAASGWRGEWFRWRAEVEAYRQHLHKQCAASTRARAVEIELCKADPNRFVTLWGWIHEPRPRKGEPMVKPFTQMAWQVQVNDHLLAAVADPEPREILQSKARGLGLTWNFTAATLPMFLWHDWAVLCVSRNEDMVDRPNDLASIFGKYLFNIDRLPPWMLPEGWARKDHRHKNVIHHPGGIAQIVGQPTTAKAGRGMRSTVVFVDEAAFIPNLLRTAATLSPTTDCLVMGSTESLEEGDDWWVMWHAKKTERPEDCWELDWFLNPYYDDEWREREERRFREKGDTNGFQREYLRLPHNPETQVYAMAEDVPWVDAAYDDALPLVLGGIDPGRADDTAIVWAQPVGGDMNATIRWIDTYERNLMPAEFYAHILTGIPPDPTDPLEKVRPDDFNARDLQVMEWTRSLSWSTDRVRYFMDPTGANKDASGLSFHDRLVTESLRLRKRESDRMRKDGLDAPTPRPVAPIYREIQLRNRHDVRRLAHRQVLMRSEFADTPGVRRLREAHLHYRFRKQTPNATSEPTPVHDQWSHLVTAAEYLSVYASLGMDRPRVKAGSPAEQQWGPPRGV
;
A
#
# COMPACT_ATOMS: atom_id res chain seq x y z
N MET A 1 -2.74 -58.88 -44.80
CA MET A 1 -2.38 -57.48 -44.63
C MET A 1 -3.19 -56.94 -43.46
N SER A 2 -2.62 -56.90 -42.28
CA SER A 2 -3.24 -56.39 -41.04
C SER A 2 -3.08 -54.86 -41.00
N PRO A 3 -4.08 -54.12 -40.55
CA PRO A 3 -3.92 -52.67 -40.34
C PRO A 3 -3.21 -52.42 -39.01
N VAL A 4 -2.03 -51.89 -39.08
CA VAL A 4 -1.35 -51.28 -37.90
C VAL A 4 -2.03 -49.93 -37.67
N GLY A 5 -3.05 -49.92 -36.86
CA GLY A 5 -3.69 -48.70 -36.36
C GLY A 5 -3.40 -48.53 -34.87
N GLY A 6 -2.23 -48.08 -34.53
CA GLY A 6 -1.95 -47.58 -33.19
C GLY A 6 -2.58 -46.19 -33.03
N ASP A 7 -3.74 -46.16 -32.42
CA ASP A 7 -4.41 -44.91 -31.98
C ASP A 7 -3.60 -44.31 -30.83
N ALA A 8 -2.56 -43.56 -31.16
CA ALA A 8 -1.84 -42.77 -30.20
C ALA A 8 -2.79 -41.65 -29.75
N ARG A 9 -3.60 -41.92 -28.75
CA ARG A 9 -4.38 -40.93 -28.02
C ARG A 9 -3.39 -39.88 -27.53
N ILE A 10 -3.43 -38.70 -28.12
CA ILE A 10 -2.76 -37.53 -27.57
C ILE A 10 -3.33 -37.39 -26.16
N PRO A 11 -2.49 -37.35 -25.12
CA PRO A 11 -3.01 -37.14 -23.77
C PRO A 11 -3.79 -35.82 -23.78
N THR A 12 -5.08 -35.89 -23.56
CA THR A 12 -6.00 -34.74 -23.53
C THR A 12 -5.86 -33.89 -22.28
N LEU A 13 -4.93 -34.22 -21.40
CA LEU A 13 -4.67 -33.53 -20.15
C LEU A 13 -3.30 -32.85 -20.21
N ALA A 14 -3.30 -31.64 -20.71
CA ALA A 14 -2.24 -30.74 -20.31
C ALA A 14 -2.52 -30.28 -18.88
N PRO A 15 -1.59 -30.44 -17.94
CA PRO A 15 -1.74 -29.91 -16.58
C PRO A 15 -1.52 -28.39 -16.55
N VAL A 16 -2.23 -27.65 -17.40
CA VAL A 16 -2.09 -26.20 -17.54
C VAL A 16 -3.47 -25.54 -17.55
N GLY A 17 -4.29 -25.92 -16.57
CA GLY A 17 -5.46 -25.14 -16.21
C GLY A 17 -5.13 -24.26 -15.02
N LEU A 18 -5.72 -23.11 -14.92
CA LEU A 18 -5.61 -22.17 -13.78
C LEU A 18 -5.78 -22.88 -12.44
N ASP A 19 -6.72 -23.81 -12.36
CA ASP A 19 -7.06 -24.59 -11.17
C ASP A 19 -5.96 -25.58 -10.74
N LEU A 20 -4.93 -25.76 -11.56
CA LEU A 20 -3.87 -26.75 -11.35
C LEU A 20 -2.53 -26.15 -10.93
N VAL A 21 -2.37 -24.83 -11.07
CA VAL A 21 -1.11 -24.15 -10.68
C VAL A 21 -1.12 -23.86 -9.19
N PRO A 22 -0.32 -24.55 -8.36
CA PRO A 22 -0.27 -24.24 -6.94
C PRO A 22 0.20 -22.82 -6.69
N GLY A 23 -0.54 -22.08 -5.86
CA GLY A 23 -0.25 -20.72 -5.51
C GLY A 23 -0.58 -20.42 -4.05
N TRP A 24 -0.14 -19.30 -3.56
CA TRP A 24 -0.49 -18.82 -2.22
C TRP A 24 -2.00 -18.60 -2.08
N ASN A 25 -2.59 -19.18 -1.03
CA ASN A 25 -4.01 -19.05 -0.73
C ASN A 25 -4.20 -18.36 0.64
N PRO A 26 -4.70 -17.13 0.68
CA PRO A 26 -4.89 -16.39 1.93
C PRO A 26 -5.89 -17.05 2.89
N ALA A 27 -6.77 -17.93 2.40
CA ALA A 27 -7.74 -18.62 3.24
C ALA A 27 -7.14 -19.82 4.02
N THR A 28 -6.05 -20.41 3.52
CA THR A 28 -5.40 -21.57 4.12
C THR A 28 -4.01 -21.31 4.66
N GLU A 29 -3.43 -20.14 4.34
CA GLU A 29 -2.05 -19.79 4.65
C GLU A 29 -1.98 -18.43 5.32
N THR A 30 -1.38 -18.39 6.51
CA THR A 30 -1.17 -17.14 7.26
C THR A 30 0.26 -16.65 7.06
N GLY A 31 0.38 -15.44 6.53
CA GLY A 31 1.67 -14.76 6.34
C GLY A 31 2.58 -15.39 5.29
N SER A 32 3.78 -14.86 5.18
CA SER A 32 4.82 -15.33 4.26
C SER A 32 5.41 -16.72 4.62
N ALA A 33 5.23 -17.13 5.88
CA ALA A 33 5.75 -18.38 6.42
C ALA A 33 5.02 -19.64 5.94
N ALA A 34 3.84 -19.51 5.35
CA ALA A 34 3.10 -20.65 4.85
C ALA A 34 3.81 -21.29 3.65
N SER A 35 4.47 -22.39 3.90
CA SER A 35 5.38 -23.05 2.94
C SER A 35 4.72 -24.16 2.11
N GLY A 36 3.49 -24.54 2.42
CA GLY A 36 2.83 -25.71 1.82
C GLY A 36 2.73 -25.61 0.30
N TRP A 37 2.21 -24.52 -0.22
CA TRP A 37 2.00 -24.30 -1.65
C TRP A 37 3.31 -24.26 -2.46
N ARG A 38 4.44 -23.81 -1.86
CA ARG A 38 5.75 -23.77 -2.54
C ARG A 38 6.24 -25.18 -2.89
N GLY A 39 6.12 -26.10 -1.93
CA GLY A 39 6.47 -27.50 -2.17
C GLY A 39 5.60 -28.15 -3.25
N GLU A 40 4.32 -27.83 -3.27
CA GLU A 40 3.38 -28.26 -4.31
C GLU A 40 3.74 -27.66 -5.67
N TRP A 41 4.05 -26.38 -5.74
CA TRP A 41 4.49 -25.73 -6.98
C TRP A 41 5.77 -26.36 -7.55
N PHE A 42 6.76 -26.71 -6.72
CA PHE A 42 7.98 -27.36 -7.20
C PHE A 42 7.71 -28.79 -7.73
N ARG A 43 6.81 -29.54 -7.11
CA ARG A 43 6.37 -30.87 -7.61
C ARG A 43 5.64 -30.71 -8.95
N TRP A 44 4.65 -29.84 -8.99
CA TRP A 44 3.90 -29.52 -10.20
C TRP A 44 4.83 -29.04 -11.33
N ARG A 45 5.79 -28.17 -11.04
CA ARG A 45 6.80 -27.72 -12.00
C ARG A 45 7.57 -28.89 -12.61
N ALA A 46 8.02 -29.84 -11.80
CA ALA A 46 8.76 -30.99 -12.31
C ALA A 46 7.90 -31.87 -13.23
N GLU A 47 6.62 -32.04 -12.91
CA GLU A 47 5.66 -32.77 -13.75
C GLU A 47 5.42 -32.05 -15.08
N VAL A 48 5.22 -30.73 -15.04
CA VAL A 48 5.06 -29.89 -16.24
C VAL A 48 6.30 -29.91 -17.12
N GLU A 49 7.49 -29.82 -16.56
CA GLU A 49 8.75 -29.89 -17.32
C GLU A 49 8.93 -31.27 -17.98
N ALA A 50 8.55 -32.36 -17.32
CA ALA A 50 8.55 -33.70 -17.90
C ALA A 50 7.53 -33.81 -19.05
N TYR A 51 6.31 -33.32 -18.84
CA TYR A 51 5.28 -33.27 -19.88
C TYR A 51 5.73 -32.45 -21.08
N ARG A 52 6.31 -31.26 -20.87
CA ARG A 52 6.88 -30.40 -21.91
C ARG A 52 7.91 -31.11 -22.76
N GLN A 53 8.82 -31.88 -22.15
CA GLN A 53 9.81 -32.67 -22.89
C GLN A 53 9.16 -33.74 -23.75
N HIS A 54 8.13 -34.41 -23.24
CA HIS A 54 7.37 -35.40 -23.98
C HIS A 54 6.63 -34.77 -25.17
N LEU A 55 5.92 -33.67 -24.93
CA LEU A 55 5.21 -32.89 -25.96
C LEU A 55 6.14 -32.43 -27.07
N HIS A 56 7.31 -31.88 -26.72
CA HIS A 56 8.30 -31.44 -27.72
C HIS A 56 8.77 -32.58 -28.63
N LYS A 57 8.98 -33.79 -28.06
CA LYS A 57 9.31 -35.00 -28.86
C LYS A 57 8.14 -35.42 -29.78
N GLN A 58 6.91 -35.38 -29.29
CA GLN A 58 5.72 -35.68 -30.10
C GLN A 58 5.56 -34.69 -31.27
N CYS A 59 5.68 -33.39 -30.98
CA CYS A 59 5.60 -32.36 -32.01
C CYS A 59 6.77 -32.42 -32.99
N ALA A 60 7.96 -32.82 -32.58
CA ALA A 60 9.07 -33.05 -33.49
C ALA A 60 8.78 -34.19 -34.49
N ALA A 61 8.08 -35.23 -34.07
CA ALA A 61 7.81 -36.42 -34.85
C ALA A 61 6.52 -36.37 -35.70
N SER A 62 5.56 -35.46 -35.37
CA SER A 62 4.22 -35.48 -35.97
C SER A 62 3.72 -34.10 -36.36
N THR A 63 3.44 -33.93 -37.67
CA THR A 63 2.81 -32.70 -38.22
C THR A 63 1.40 -32.49 -37.66
N ARG A 64 0.65 -33.58 -37.43
CA ARG A 64 -0.68 -33.51 -36.78
C ARG A 64 -0.57 -32.99 -35.34
N ALA A 65 0.42 -33.47 -34.57
CA ALA A 65 0.64 -32.99 -33.21
C ALA A 65 0.98 -31.48 -33.20
N ARG A 66 1.80 -30.99 -34.16
CA ARG A 66 2.10 -29.57 -34.33
C ARG A 66 0.85 -28.73 -34.56
N ALA A 67 0.00 -29.15 -35.51
CA ALA A 67 -1.23 -28.44 -35.82
C ALA A 67 -2.18 -28.36 -34.63
N VAL A 68 -2.35 -29.46 -33.89
CA VAL A 68 -3.17 -29.46 -32.66
C VAL A 68 -2.56 -28.55 -31.60
N GLU A 69 -1.26 -28.60 -31.40
CA GLU A 69 -0.59 -27.79 -30.38
C GLU A 69 -0.66 -26.29 -30.69
N ILE A 70 -0.56 -25.87 -31.96
CA ILE A 70 -0.77 -24.49 -32.35
C ILE A 70 -2.18 -24.02 -31.97
N GLU A 71 -3.21 -24.80 -32.30
CA GLU A 71 -4.60 -24.43 -31.98
C GLU A 71 -4.84 -24.36 -30.45
N LEU A 72 -4.23 -25.26 -29.69
CA LEU A 72 -4.30 -25.21 -28.21
C LEU A 72 -3.58 -23.97 -27.65
N CYS A 73 -2.42 -23.60 -28.19
CA CYS A 73 -1.69 -22.41 -27.77
C CYS A 73 -2.36 -21.11 -28.23
N LYS A 74 -3.09 -21.13 -29.35
CA LYS A 74 -3.95 -20.00 -29.76
C LYS A 74 -5.11 -19.79 -28.80
N ALA A 75 -5.74 -20.88 -28.37
CA ALA A 75 -6.88 -20.83 -27.45
C ALA A 75 -6.47 -20.47 -26.02
N ASP A 76 -5.25 -20.80 -25.61
CA ASP A 76 -4.74 -20.58 -24.27
C ASP A 76 -3.28 -20.06 -24.30
N PRO A 77 -3.07 -18.74 -24.20
CA PRO A 77 -1.73 -18.16 -24.12
C PRO A 77 -0.92 -18.64 -22.92
N ASN A 78 -1.53 -19.00 -21.80
CA ASN A 78 -0.82 -19.54 -20.64
C ASN A 78 -0.22 -20.91 -20.93
N ARG A 79 -0.91 -21.72 -21.76
CA ARG A 79 -0.34 -22.95 -22.29
C ARG A 79 0.93 -22.70 -23.10
N PHE A 80 0.88 -21.72 -24.01
CA PHE A 80 2.07 -21.32 -24.77
C PHE A 80 3.22 -20.91 -23.85
N VAL A 81 2.97 -20.02 -22.88
CA VAL A 81 4.00 -19.54 -21.96
C VAL A 81 4.63 -20.72 -21.20
N THR A 82 3.83 -21.58 -20.61
CA THR A 82 4.32 -22.68 -19.78
C THR A 82 5.02 -23.78 -20.57
N LEU A 83 4.54 -24.11 -21.78
CA LEU A 83 5.05 -25.25 -22.55
C LEU A 83 6.08 -24.86 -23.61
N TRP A 84 6.13 -23.61 -24.05
CA TRP A 84 7.02 -23.12 -25.12
C TRP A 84 7.86 -21.93 -24.69
N GLY A 85 7.44 -21.19 -23.67
CA GLY A 85 8.18 -20.03 -23.14
C GLY A 85 9.48 -20.41 -22.46
N TRP A 86 10.44 -19.48 -22.48
CA TRP A 86 11.75 -19.59 -21.84
C TRP A 86 12.05 -18.31 -21.06
N ILE A 87 12.78 -18.46 -19.96
CA ILE A 87 13.31 -17.34 -19.19
C ILE A 87 14.82 -17.47 -18.99
N HIS A 88 15.45 -16.33 -18.80
CA HIS A 88 16.84 -16.23 -18.38
C HIS A 88 16.89 -15.71 -16.95
N GLU A 89 17.44 -16.52 -16.05
CA GLU A 89 17.67 -16.17 -14.65
C GLU A 89 19.20 -15.99 -14.44
N PRO A 90 19.68 -14.75 -14.32
CA PRO A 90 21.13 -14.50 -14.20
C PRO A 90 21.71 -14.98 -12.86
N ARG A 91 20.86 -15.24 -11.87
CA ARG A 91 21.23 -15.74 -10.53
C ARG A 91 20.43 -16.99 -10.18
N PRO A 92 20.64 -18.10 -10.93
CA PRO A 92 19.91 -19.33 -10.68
C PRO A 92 20.30 -19.94 -9.33
N ARG A 93 19.40 -20.73 -8.76
CA ARG A 93 19.76 -21.57 -7.60
C ARG A 93 20.86 -22.56 -7.97
N LYS A 94 21.62 -22.99 -6.95
CA LYS A 94 22.68 -23.98 -7.14
C LYS A 94 22.12 -25.23 -7.81
N GLY A 95 22.68 -25.56 -8.98
CA GLY A 95 22.26 -26.71 -9.78
C GLY A 95 21.16 -26.42 -10.82
N GLU A 96 20.56 -25.25 -10.84
CA GLU A 96 19.65 -24.83 -11.91
C GLU A 96 20.39 -24.13 -13.05
N PRO A 97 19.94 -24.31 -14.31
CA PRO A 97 20.51 -23.58 -15.45
C PRO A 97 20.03 -22.12 -15.46
N MET A 98 20.85 -21.24 -16.02
CA MET A 98 20.49 -19.83 -16.23
C MET A 98 19.32 -19.66 -17.22
N VAL A 99 19.28 -20.52 -18.25
CA VAL A 99 18.19 -20.57 -19.23
C VAL A 99 17.32 -21.77 -18.90
N LYS A 100 16.05 -21.50 -18.60
CA LYS A 100 15.13 -22.54 -18.16
C LYS A 100 13.72 -22.36 -18.74
N PRO A 101 12.88 -23.40 -18.77
CA PRO A 101 11.48 -23.28 -19.10
C PRO A 101 10.78 -22.19 -18.27
N PHE A 102 9.84 -21.49 -18.88
CA PHE A 102 9.02 -20.52 -18.17
C PHE A 102 7.81 -21.23 -17.55
N THR A 103 8.01 -21.90 -16.44
CA THR A 103 6.90 -22.46 -15.66
C THR A 103 6.26 -21.34 -14.85
N GLN A 104 5.01 -20.99 -15.19
CA GLN A 104 4.31 -19.87 -14.59
C GLN A 104 3.96 -20.10 -13.11
N MET A 105 3.87 -19.02 -12.37
CA MET A 105 3.26 -18.96 -11.04
C MET A 105 1.76 -18.69 -11.18
N ALA A 106 0.95 -19.05 -10.20
CA ALA A 106 -0.51 -18.89 -10.27
C ALA A 106 -0.93 -17.43 -10.56
N TRP A 107 -0.32 -16.45 -9.88
CA TRP A 107 -0.61 -15.04 -10.13
C TRP A 107 -0.29 -14.59 -11.56
N GLN A 108 0.74 -15.17 -12.21
CA GLN A 108 1.10 -14.85 -13.59
C GLN A 108 0.02 -15.31 -14.58
N VAL A 109 -0.56 -16.46 -14.32
CA VAL A 109 -1.70 -16.97 -15.10
C VAL A 109 -2.91 -16.07 -14.93
N GLN A 110 -3.25 -15.73 -13.67
CA GLN A 110 -4.39 -14.85 -13.36
C GLN A 110 -4.26 -13.46 -13.99
N VAL A 111 -3.08 -12.87 -13.94
CA VAL A 111 -2.79 -11.57 -14.59
C VAL A 111 -2.93 -11.65 -16.10
N ASN A 112 -2.50 -12.76 -16.72
CA ASN A 112 -2.66 -12.96 -18.16
C ASN A 112 -4.13 -13.11 -18.56
N ASP A 113 -4.91 -13.87 -17.78
CA ASP A 113 -6.34 -14.04 -18.04
C ASP A 113 -7.09 -12.72 -17.88
N HIS A 114 -6.71 -11.92 -16.87
CA HIS A 114 -7.26 -10.59 -16.70
C HIS A 114 -6.91 -9.66 -17.88
N LEU A 115 -5.67 -9.72 -18.37
CA LEU A 115 -5.25 -8.97 -19.57
C LEU A 115 -6.09 -9.34 -20.78
N LEU A 116 -6.30 -10.65 -21.04
CA LEU A 116 -7.11 -11.12 -22.16
C LEU A 116 -8.57 -10.68 -22.03
N ALA A 117 -9.13 -10.78 -20.83
CA ALA A 117 -10.48 -10.30 -20.54
C ALA A 117 -10.60 -8.78 -20.73
N ALA A 118 -9.61 -8.01 -20.30
CA ALA A 118 -9.58 -6.56 -20.45
C ALA A 118 -9.48 -6.11 -21.93
N VAL A 119 -8.73 -6.83 -22.76
CA VAL A 119 -8.67 -6.55 -24.20
C VAL A 119 -9.99 -6.90 -24.91
N ALA A 120 -10.73 -7.87 -24.40
CA ALA A 120 -12.04 -8.27 -24.93
C ALA A 120 -13.20 -7.42 -24.37
N ASP A 121 -12.96 -6.60 -23.33
CA ASP A 121 -13.97 -5.72 -22.73
C ASP A 121 -14.33 -4.60 -23.72
N PRO A 122 -15.64 -4.30 -23.93
CA PRO A 122 -16.06 -3.18 -24.77
C PRO A 122 -15.71 -1.81 -24.17
N GLU A 123 -15.48 -1.75 -22.85
CA GLU A 123 -15.08 -0.52 -22.16
C GLU A 123 -13.56 -0.46 -22.00
N PRO A 124 -12.93 0.71 -22.19
CA PRO A 124 -11.50 0.85 -22.00
C PRO A 124 -11.05 0.46 -20.57
N ARG A 125 -9.98 -0.30 -20.47
CA ARG A 125 -9.41 -0.78 -19.21
C ARG A 125 -8.00 -0.23 -18.99
N GLU A 126 -7.75 0.15 -17.76
CA GLU A 126 -6.44 0.59 -17.30
C GLU A 126 -6.03 -0.27 -16.09
N ILE A 127 -5.06 -1.15 -16.29
CA ILE A 127 -4.62 -2.13 -15.30
C ILE A 127 -3.31 -1.66 -14.67
N LEU A 128 -3.28 -1.56 -13.34
CA LEU A 128 -2.11 -1.20 -12.57
C LEU A 128 -1.56 -2.41 -11.81
N GLN A 129 -0.24 -2.60 -11.86
CA GLN A 129 0.44 -3.75 -11.25
C GLN A 129 1.59 -3.25 -10.38
N SER A 130 1.32 -3.04 -9.09
CA SER A 130 2.34 -2.78 -8.07
C SER A 130 3.00 -4.10 -7.68
N LYS A 131 4.28 -4.22 -7.89
CA LYS A 131 5.01 -5.49 -7.75
C LYS A 131 6.23 -5.40 -6.86
N ALA A 132 6.54 -6.48 -6.16
CA ALA A 132 7.87 -6.71 -5.62
C ALA A 132 8.88 -7.00 -6.75
N ARG A 133 10.13 -6.68 -6.49
CA ARG A 133 11.23 -6.95 -7.43
C ARG A 133 11.45 -8.45 -7.65
N GLY A 134 11.80 -8.83 -8.87
CA GLY A 134 12.18 -10.21 -9.20
C GLY A 134 11.02 -11.17 -9.40
N LEU A 135 9.79 -10.68 -9.53
CA LEU A 135 8.61 -11.52 -9.85
C LEU A 135 8.51 -11.90 -11.33
N GLY A 136 9.29 -11.25 -12.21
CA GLY A 136 9.29 -11.60 -13.63
C GLY A 136 8.11 -11.04 -14.42
N LEU A 137 7.51 -9.91 -13.97
CA LEU A 137 6.35 -9.31 -14.63
C LEU A 137 6.58 -9.02 -16.13
N THR A 138 7.70 -8.37 -16.47
CA THR A 138 8.04 -8.05 -17.88
C THR A 138 8.23 -9.34 -18.71
N TRP A 139 8.82 -10.39 -18.13
CA TRP A 139 8.91 -11.71 -18.79
C TRP A 139 7.53 -12.29 -19.03
N ASN A 140 6.64 -12.21 -18.04
CA ASN A 140 5.28 -12.73 -18.14
C ASN A 140 4.48 -12.00 -19.24
N PHE A 141 4.50 -10.66 -19.22
CA PHE A 141 3.80 -9.86 -20.23
C PHE A 141 4.32 -10.19 -21.65
N THR A 142 5.63 -10.18 -21.86
CA THR A 142 6.21 -10.44 -23.18
C THR A 142 5.93 -11.86 -23.66
N ALA A 143 5.93 -12.84 -22.78
CA ALA A 143 5.63 -14.22 -23.13
C ALA A 143 4.14 -14.45 -23.41
N ALA A 144 3.24 -13.81 -22.67
CA ALA A 144 1.79 -13.92 -22.88
C ALA A 144 1.29 -13.21 -24.14
N THR A 145 1.89 -12.07 -24.49
CA THR A 145 1.52 -11.31 -25.68
C THR A 145 2.19 -11.84 -26.96
N LEU A 146 3.23 -12.67 -26.83
CA LEU A 146 3.89 -13.26 -27.99
C LEU A 146 2.95 -14.15 -28.84
N PRO A 147 2.19 -15.12 -28.32
CA PRO A 147 1.22 -15.90 -29.12
C PRO A 147 0.13 -15.02 -29.72
N MET A 148 -0.24 -13.93 -29.05
CA MET A 148 -1.22 -12.96 -29.57
C MET A 148 -0.69 -12.20 -30.78
N PHE A 149 0.59 -11.85 -30.75
CA PHE A 149 1.30 -11.30 -31.94
C PHE A 149 1.45 -12.35 -33.05
N LEU A 150 1.80 -13.59 -32.71
CA LEU A 150 2.06 -14.64 -33.72
C LEU A 150 0.80 -15.09 -34.44
N TRP A 151 -0.37 -15.08 -33.79
CA TRP A 151 -1.56 -15.77 -34.30
C TRP A 151 -2.89 -15.00 -34.21
N HIS A 152 -2.92 -13.82 -33.52
CA HIS A 152 -4.15 -13.06 -33.26
C HIS A 152 -4.08 -11.60 -33.74
N ASP A 153 -3.10 -11.27 -34.56
CA ASP A 153 -2.93 -9.93 -35.16
C ASP A 153 -2.84 -8.77 -34.14
N TRP A 154 -2.35 -9.05 -32.94
CA TRP A 154 -2.22 -7.99 -31.95
C TRP A 154 -1.10 -7.00 -32.28
N ALA A 155 -1.44 -5.72 -32.17
CA ALA A 155 -0.49 -4.62 -32.15
C ALA A 155 -0.16 -4.29 -30.68
N VAL A 156 1.09 -4.52 -30.27
CA VAL A 156 1.57 -4.30 -28.89
C VAL A 156 2.50 -3.09 -28.89
N LEU A 157 2.21 -2.10 -28.05
CA LEU A 157 3.12 -0.98 -27.77
C LEU A 157 3.76 -1.17 -26.40
N CYS A 158 5.09 -1.23 -26.38
CA CYS A 158 5.87 -1.31 -25.15
C CYS A 158 6.54 0.04 -24.87
N VAL A 159 6.33 0.57 -23.66
CA VAL A 159 6.86 1.87 -23.22
C VAL A 159 7.68 1.67 -21.96
N SER A 160 8.83 2.35 -21.87
CA SER A 160 9.61 2.41 -20.63
C SER A 160 10.35 3.74 -20.54
N ARG A 161 10.99 4.01 -19.40
CA ARG A 161 11.63 5.31 -19.07
C ARG A 161 12.68 5.77 -20.07
N ASN A 162 13.37 4.86 -20.77
CA ASN A 162 14.37 5.19 -21.77
C ASN A 162 14.45 4.11 -22.86
N GLU A 163 15.13 4.43 -23.96
CA GLU A 163 15.24 3.57 -25.13
C GLU A 163 15.97 2.25 -24.84
N ASP A 164 17.01 2.26 -24.01
CA ASP A 164 17.77 1.05 -23.67
C ASP A 164 16.93 0.02 -22.90
N MET A 165 15.99 0.47 -22.08
CA MET A 165 15.05 -0.43 -21.39
C MET A 165 14.02 -1.04 -22.34
N VAL A 166 13.69 -0.32 -23.40
CA VAL A 166 12.78 -0.81 -24.44
C VAL A 166 13.53 -1.77 -25.36
N ASP A 167 14.59 -1.31 -26.02
CA ASP A 167 15.30 -2.04 -27.07
C ASP A 167 16.80 -1.75 -27.05
N ARG A 168 17.55 -2.63 -26.43
CA ARG A 168 19.00 -2.65 -26.46
C ARG A 168 19.47 -3.93 -27.14
N PRO A 169 20.30 -3.85 -28.19
CA PRO A 169 20.78 -5.02 -28.91
C PRO A 169 21.48 -6.02 -27.99
N ASN A 170 21.05 -7.29 -28.06
CA ASN A 170 21.59 -8.42 -27.30
C ASN A 170 21.50 -8.29 -25.77
N ASP A 171 20.64 -7.41 -25.26
CA ASP A 171 20.44 -7.23 -23.84
C ASP A 171 19.07 -7.80 -23.38
N LEU A 172 19.12 -8.83 -22.56
CA LEU A 172 17.92 -9.46 -21.99
C LEU A 172 17.26 -8.60 -20.89
N ALA A 173 17.90 -7.53 -20.45
CA ALA A 173 17.26 -6.56 -19.57
C ALA A 173 16.19 -5.75 -20.33
N SER A 174 16.35 -5.52 -21.64
CA SER A 174 15.37 -4.81 -22.45
C SER A 174 14.11 -5.63 -22.72
N ILE A 175 12.99 -4.95 -22.98
CA ILE A 175 11.71 -5.60 -23.31
C ILE A 175 11.83 -6.41 -24.60
N PHE A 176 12.42 -5.81 -25.63
CA PHE A 176 12.65 -6.46 -26.92
C PHE A 176 13.60 -7.65 -26.83
N GLY A 177 14.61 -7.56 -25.96
CA GLY A 177 15.50 -8.70 -25.68
C GLY A 177 14.73 -9.93 -25.21
N LYS A 178 13.68 -9.77 -24.40
CA LYS A 178 12.84 -10.87 -23.90
C LYS A 178 11.95 -11.46 -25.00
N TYR A 179 11.36 -10.64 -25.85
CA TYR A 179 10.61 -11.13 -27.03
C TYR A 179 11.50 -11.95 -27.94
N LEU A 180 12.63 -11.40 -28.33
CA LEU A 180 13.57 -12.06 -29.25
C LEU A 180 14.15 -13.34 -28.65
N PHE A 181 14.41 -13.33 -27.34
CA PHE A 181 14.88 -14.51 -26.62
C PHE A 181 13.91 -15.68 -26.73
N ASN A 182 12.60 -15.41 -26.66
CA ASN A 182 11.57 -16.43 -26.85
C ASN A 182 11.42 -16.81 -28.33
N ILE A 183 11.31 -15.83 -29.23
CA ILE A 183 11.17 -16.09 -30.69
C ILE A 183 12.31 -16.99 -31.20
N ASP A 184 13.56 -16.68 -30.83
CA ASP A 184 14.74 -17.44 -31.28
C ASP A 184 14.78 -18.90 -30.76
N ARG A 185 13.94 -19.24 -29.78
CA ARG A 185 13.82 -20.58 -29.19
C ARG A 185 12.58 -21.35 -29.63
N LEU A 186 11.67 -20.70 -30.35
CA LEU A 186 10.54 -21.40 -30.91
C LEU A 186 10.97 -22.28 -32.09
N PRO A 187 10.37 -23.46 -32.23
CA PRO A 187 10.61 -24.27 -33.42
C PRO A 187 10.02 -23.56 -34.66
N PRO A 188 10.67 -23.75 -35.86
CA PRO A 188 10.25 -23.03 -37.08
C PRO A 188 8.77 -23.17 -37.44
N TRP A 189 8.13 -24.26 -37.07
CA TRP A 189 6.72 -24.52 -37.36
C TRP A 189 5.74 -23.73 -36.49
N MET A 190 6.23 -23.08 -35.41
CA MET A 190 5.45 -22.15 -34.60
C MET A 190 5.56 -20.70 -35.09
N LEU A 191 6.57 -20.41 -35.88
CA LEU A 191 6.76 -19.08 -36.41
C LEU A 191 5.87 -18.87 -37.67
N PRO A 192 5.42 -17.64 -37.93
CA PRO A 192 4.67 -17.33 -39.13
C PRO A 192 5.45 -17.69 -40.40
N GLU A 193 4.73 -18.10 -41.47
CA GLU A 193 5.35 -18.35 -42.74
C GLU A 193 6.11 -17.11 -43.24
N GLY A 194 7.32 -17.34 -43.76
CA GLY A 194 8.20 -16.24 -44.22
C GLY A 194 8.93 -15.47 -43.11
N TRP A 195 8.79 -15.88 -41.85
CA TRP A 195 9.53 -15.20 -40.77
C TRP A 195 11.04 -15.28 -41.00
N ALA A 196 11.66 -14.12 -41.04
CA ALA A 196 13.12 -13.99 -41.03
C ALA A 196 13.51 -12.80 -40.15
N ARG A 197 14.33 -13.04 -39.11
CA ARG A 197 14.71 -12.00 -38.16
C ARG A 197 15.30 -10.75 -38.82
N LYS A 198 16.12 -10.91 -39.87
CA LYS A 198 16.76 -9.81 -40.59
C LYS A 198 15.76 -8.89 -41.32
N ASP A 199 14.61 -9.43 -41.73
CA ASP A 199 13.61 -8.71 -42.51
C ASP A 199 12.46 -8.15 -41.67
N HIS A 200 12.20 -8.77 -40.50
CA HIS A 200 11.04 -8.43 -39.68
C HIS A 200 11.42 -7.77 -38.32
N ARG A 201 12.71 -7.74 -37.97
CA ARG A 201 13.20 -7.10 -36.77
C ARG A 201 14.01 -5.83 -37.12
N HIS A 202 13.44 -4.68 -36.77
CA HIS A 202 14.11 -3.39 -36.87
C HIS A 202 14.25 -2.75 -35.49
N LYS A 203 15.03 -1.66 -35.37
CA LYS A 203 15.13 -0.93 -34.12
C LYS A 203 13.74 -0.52 -33.63
N ASN A 204 13.39 -0.89 -32.40
CA ASN A 204 12.11 -0.60 -31.74
C ASN A 204 10.88 -1.19 -32.44
N VAL A 205 11.01 -2.12 -33.40
CA VAL A 205 9.86 -2.74 -34.08
C VAL A 205 10.15 -4.21 -34.42
N ILE A 206 9.15 -5.06 -34.17
CA ILE A 206 9.07 -6.42 -34.69
C ILE A 206 7.79 -6.48 -35.52
N HIS A 207 7.94 -6.73 -36.83
CA HIS A 207 6.81 -6.86 -37.77
C HIS A 207 6.43 -8.32 -37.95
N HIS A 208 5.15 -8.59 -38.03
CA HIS A 208 4.65 -9.88 -38.48
C HIS A 208 4.75 -9.98 -40.02
N PRO A 209 5.16 -11.14 -40.61
CA PRO A 209 5.23 -11.30 -42.06
C PRO A 209 3.90 -11.01 -42.80
N GLY A 210 2.75 -11.28 -42.14
CA GLY A 210 1.43 -10.95 -42.64
C GLY A 210 1.10 -9.45 -42.68
N GLY A 211 1.97 -8.60 -42.12
CA GLY A 211 1.88 -7.14 -42.19
C GLY A 211 0.85 -6.45 -41.30
N ILE A 212 0.05 -7.20 -40.51
CA ILE A 212 -1.02 -6.63 -39.67
C ILE A 212 -0.51 -6.44 -38.22
N ALA A 213 0.02 -7.49 -37.61
CA ALA A 213 0.51 -7.45 -36.26
C ALA A 213 1.92 -6.84 -36.14
N GLN A 214 2.17 -6.14 -35.04
CA GLN A 214 3.48 -5.58 -34.76
C GLN A 214 3.71 -5.42 -33.23
N ILE A 215 4.97 -5.51 -32.84
CA ILE A 215 5.41 -5.11 -31.50
C ILE A 215 6.27 -3.86 -31.68
N VAL A 216 5.86 -2.76 -31.07
CA VAL A 216 6.54 -1.47 -31.18
C VAL A 216 7.03 -1.05 -29.80
N GLY A 217 8.23 -0.48 -29.75
CA GLY A 217 8.81 0.05 -28.54
C GLY A 217 9.02 1.55 -28.61
N GLN A 218 8.72 2.27 -27.54
CA GLN A 218 8.96 3.70 -27.46
C GLN A 218 9.48 4.08 -26.07
N PRO A 219 10.49 4.95 -25.97
CA PRO A 219 10.81 5.60 -24.71
C PRO A 219 9.73 6.63 -24.35
N THR A 220 9.62 6.95 -23.06
CA THR A 220 8.72 8.00 -22.59
C THR A 220 9.18 9.38 -23.05
N THR A 221 8.62 9.83 -24.12
CA THR A 221 8.80 11.18 -24.67
C THR A 221 7.43 11.86 -24.76
N ALA A 222 7.41 13.18 -24.90
CA ALA A 222 6.18 13.94 -25.10
C ALA A 222 5.36 13.53 -26.34
N LYS A 223 5.90 12.63 -27.18
CA LYS A 223 5.27 12.10 -28.40
C LYS A 223 4.95 10.60 -28.30
N ALA A 224 5.20 9.95 -27.15
CA ALA A 224 4.93 8.52 -26.98
C ALA A 224 3.46 8.21 -27.29
N GLY A 225 3.21 7.16 -28.09
CA GLY A 225 1.87 6.71 -28.51
C GLY A 225 1.21 7.53 -29.62
N ARG A 226 1.70 8.72 -29.98
CA ARG A 226 1.04 9.55 -30.99
C ARG A 226 1.09 8.90 -32.37
N GLY A 227 -0.09 8.82 -33.03
CA GLY A 227 -0.23 8.30 -34.37
C GLY A 227 -0.25 6.77 -34.47
N MET A 228 -0.31 6.08 -33.34
CA MET A 228 -0.45 4.62 -33.26
C MET A 228 -1.81 4.24 -32.67
N ARG A 229 -2.33 3.09 -33.12
CA ARG A 229 -3.40 2.36 -32.44
C ARG A 229 -2.87 0.97 -32.10
N SER A 230 -3.00 0.59 -30.85
CA SER A 230 -2.48 -0.67 -30.35
C SER A 230 -3.59 -1.47 -29.67
N THR A 231 -3.55 -2.79 -29.78
CA THR A 231 -4.46 -3.67 -29.06
C THR A 231 -4.22 -3.56 -27.55
N VAL A 232 -2.94 -3.45 -27.16
CA VAL A 232 -2.52 -3.25 -25.79
C VAL A 232 -1.30 -2.35 -25.73
N VAL A 233 -1.26 -1.48 -24.71
CA VAL A 233 -0.07 -0.70 -24.34
C VAL A 233 0.45 -1.19 -23.01
N PHE A 234 1.75 -1.48 -22.93
CA PHE A 234 2.44 -1.86 -21.70
C PHE A 234 3.47 -0.81 -21.33
N VAL A 235 3.35 -0.28 -20.12
CA VAL A 235 4.31 0.66 -19.53
C VAL A 235 5.08 -0.05 -18.42
N ASP A 236 6.34 -0.35 -18.68
CA ASP A 236 7.23 -0.99 -17.70
C ASP A 236 7.96 0.04 -16.84
N GLU A 237 8.14 -0.24 -15.55
CA GLU A 237 8.76 0.64 -14.56
C GLU A 237 8.06 2.01 -14.48
N ALA A 238 6.74 2.00 -14.45
CA ALA A 238 5.88 3.18 -14.53
C ALA A 238 6.18 4.22 -13.43
N ALA A 239 6.42 3.80 -12.19
CA ALA A 239 6.73 4.70 -11.06
C ALA A 239 7.99 5.56 -11.29
N PHE A 240 8.87 5.14 -12.19
CA PHE A 240 10.12 5.87 -12.49
C PHE A 240 10.04 6.74 -13.75
N ILE A 241 8.83 6.90 -14.30
CA ILE A 241 8.59 7.73 -15.49
C ILE A 241 8.25 9.16 -15.05
N PRO A 242 9.05 10.17 -15.45
CA PRO A 242 8.72 11.56 -15.16
C PRO A 242 7.39 11.99 -15.79
N ASN A 243 6.54 12.67 -15.04
CA ASN A 243 5.20 13.12 -15.47
C ASN A 243 4.33 11.95 -15.99
N LEU A 244 4.25 10.87 -15.22
CA LEU A 244 3.52 9.65 -15.57
C LEU A 244 2.04 9.94 -15.88
N LEU A 245 1.36 10.78 -15.10
CA LEU A 245 -0.03 11.19 -15.35
C LEU A 245 -0.23 11.75 -16.75
N ARG A 246 0.69 12.62 -17.19
CA ARG A 246 0.66 13.17 -18.56
C ARG A 246 0.97 12.10 -19.61
N THR A 247 1.89 11.20 -19.34
CA THR A 247 2.23 10.08 -20.23
C THR A 247 1.03 9.15 -20.40
N ALA A 248 0.39 8.74 -19.30
CA ALA A 248 -0.83 7.92 -19.32
C ALA A 248 -1.94 8.59 -20.11
N ALA A 249 -2.23 9.87 -19.87
CA ALA A 249 -3.22 10.65 -20.61
C ALA A 249 -2.92 10.74 -22.13
N THR A 250 -1.66 10.61 -22.55
CA THR A 250 -1.27 10.58 -23.96
C THR A 250 -1.42 9.18 -24.56
N LEU A 251 -1.21 8.14 -23.75
CA LEU A 251 -1.30 6.73 -24.19
C LEU A 251 -2.74 6.21 -24.22
N SER A 252 -3.60 6.61 -23.29
CA SER A 252 -4.99 6.13 -23.18
C SER A 252 -5.79 6.24 -24.49
N PRO A 253 -5.69 7.31 -25.31
CA PRO A 253 -6.41 7.36 -26.58
C PRO A 253 -5.85 6.44 -27.68
N THR A 254 -4.74 5.76 -27.44
CA THR A 254 -4.07 4.89 -28.44
C THR A 254 -4.45 3.42 -28.29
N THR A 255 -5.14 3.06 -27.20
CA THR A 255 -5.51 1.68 -26.87
C THR A 255 -6.76 1.66 -25.99
N ASP A 256 -7.50 0.57 -26.06
CA ASP A 256 -8.58 0.27 -25.11
C ASP A 256 -8.09 -0.59 -23.91
N CYS A 257 -6.81 -1.02 -23.92
CA CYS A 257 -6.20 -1.72 -22.81
C CYS A 257 -4.80 -1.17 -22.49
N LEU A 258 -4.68 -0.39 -21.42
CA LEU A 258 -3.43 0.17 -20.92
C LEU A 258 -2.99 -0.58 -19.66
N VAL A 259 -1.82 -1.21 -19.71
CA VAL A 259 -1.23 -1.94 -18.58
C VAL A 259 0.01 -1.21 -18.10
N MET A 260 0.09 -0.90 -16.82
CA MET A 260 1.24 -0.26 -16.21
C MET A 260 1.76 -1.12 -15.06
N GLY A 261 3.05 -1.44 -15.08
CA GLY A 261 3.69 -2.24 -14.04
C GLY A 261 4.92 -1.56 -13.46
N SER A 262 5.07 -1.59 -12.12
CA SER A 262 6.25 -1.03 -11.45
C SER A 262 6.49 -1.66 -10.08
N THR A 263 7.75 -1.61 -9.60
CA THR A 263 8.02 -1.56 -8.17
C THR A 263 7.53 -0.21 -7.63
N GLU A 264 7.44 -0.08 -6.31
CA GLU A 264 6.84 1.10 -5.71
C GLU A 264 7.67 2.36 -5.95
N SER A 265 6.99 3.49 -5.92
CA SER A 265 7.59 4.80 -6.09
C SER A 265 8.54 5.17 -4.95
N LEU A 266 9.38 6.17 -5.21
CA LEU A 266 10.29 6.71 -4.20
C LEU A 266 9.57 7.56 -3.15
N GLU A 267 8.41 8.11 -3.51
CA GLU A 267 7.70 9.10 -2.68
C GLU A 267 6.19 8.91 -2.73
N GLU A 268 5.56 9.03 -1.58
CA GLU A 268 4.11 9.23 -1.53
C GLU A 268 3.71 10.54 -2.21
N GLY A 269 2.59 10.49 -2.94
CA GLY A 269 2.06 11.64 -3.65
C GLY A 269 2.75 11.92 -4.98
N ASP A 270 3.68 11.06 -5.45
CA ASP A 270 4.11 11.10 -6.84
C ASP A 270 3.01 10.59 -7.78
N ASP A 271 3.25 10.73 -9.10
CA ASP A 271 2.25 10.38 -10.11
C ASP A 271 1.78 8.92 -10.03
N TRP A 272 2.71 7.97 -9.72
CA TRP A 272 2.36 6.56 -9.56
C TRP A 272 1.47 6.32 -8.35
N TRP A 273 1.84 6.90 -7.22
CA TRP A 273 1.06 6.80 -5.97
C TRP A 273 -0.35 7.35 -6.15
N VAL A 274 -0.48 8.54 -6.79
CA VAL A 274 -1.77 9.17 -7.07
C VAL A 274 -2.63 8.30 -7.98
N MET A 275 -2.07 7.78 -9.07
CA MET A 275 -2.78 6.89 -10.00
C MET A 275 -3.22 5.60 -9.32
N TRP A 276 -2.32 4.98 -8.54
CA TRP A 276 -2.61 3.74 -7.82
C TRP A 276 -3.79 3.88 -6.87
N HIS A 277 -3.77 4.91 -6.00
CA HIS A 277 -4.83 5.12 -5.00
C HIS A 277 -6.15 5.52 -5.63
N ALA A 278 -6.13 6.35 -6.66
CA ALA A 278 -7.33 6.71 -7.41
C ALA A 278 -7.96 5.46 -8.05
N LYS A 279 -7.17 4.66 -8.77
CA LYS A 279 -7.65 3.44 -9.44
C LYS A 279 -8.13 2.40 -8.44
N LYS A 280 -7.40 2.19 -7.33
CA LYS A 280 -7.78 1.22 -6.30
C LYS A 280 -9.10 1.59 -5.60
N THR A 281 -9.43 2.88 -5.55
CA THR A 281 -10.72 3.36 -5.03
C THR A 281 -11.84 3.20 -6.04
N GLU A 282 -11.57 3.44 -7.32
CA GLU A 282 -12.57 3.46 -8.39
C GLU A 282 -12.85 2.06 -8.96
N ARG A 283 -11.77 1.30 -9.26
CA ARG A 283 -11.82 -0.04 -9.88
C ARG A 283 -10.74 -0.95 -9.27
N PRO A 284 -10.93 -1.44 -8.04
CA PRO A 284 -9.95 -2.25 -7.33
C PRO A 284 -9.58 -3.56 -8.05
N GLU A 285 -10.49 -4.09 -8.90
CA GLU A 285 -10.25 -5.28 -9.70
C GLU A 285 -9.16 -5.09 -10.76
N ASP A 286 -8.86 -3.86 -11.17
CA ASP A 286 -7.80 -3.52 -12.11
C ASP A 286 -6.44 -3.24 -11.42
N CYS A 287 -6.38 -3.36 -10.08
CA CYS A 287 -5.19 -3.12 -9.29
C CYS A 287 -4.61 -4.43 -8.73
N TRP A 288 -3.43 -4.82 -9.22
CA TRP A 288 -2.73 -6.04 -8.79
C TRP A 288 -1.63 -5.73 -7.79
N GLU A 289 -1.76 -6.29 -6.60
CA GLU A 289 -0.74 -6.25 -5.55
C GLU A 289 0.08 -7.54 -5.59
N LEU A 290 1.30 -7.43 -6.11
CA LEU A 290 2.16 -8.58 -6.36
C LEU A 290 3.31 -8.60 -5.35
N ASP A 291 3.07 -9.24 -4.22
CA ASP A 291 4.01 -9.31 -3.10
C ASP A 291 5.16 -10.31 -3.35
N TRP A 292 6.28 -10.09 -2.67
CA TRP A 292 7.49 -10.90 -2.80
C TRP A 292 7.25 -12.41 -2.55
N PHE A 293 6.38 -12.74 -1.60
CA PHE A 293 6.08 -14.14 -1.24
C PHE A 293 5.28 -14.92 -2.31
N LEU A 294 4.76 -14.23 -3.34
CA LEU A 294 4.17 -14.88 -4.52
C LEU A 294 5.21 -15.56 -5.41
N ASN A 295 6.50 -15.32 -5.17
CA ASN A 295 7.58 -16.06 -5.80
C ASN A 295 7.91 -17.30 -4.97
N PRO A 296 7.76 -18.55 -5.51
CA PRO A 296 8.03 -19.78 -4.77
C PRO A 296 9.49 -19.92 -4.32
N TYR A 297 10.40 -19.14 -4.91
CA TYR A 297 11.82 -19.10 -4.54
C TYR A 297 12.12 -18.17 -3.36
N TYR A 298 11.17 -17.34 -2.92
CA TYR A 298 11.34 -16.36 -1.86
C TYR A 298 10.64 -16.86 -0.59
N ASP A 299 11.40 -17.45 0.32
CA ASP A 299 10.99 -17.88 1.64
C ASP A 299 11.44 -16.87 2.72
N ASP A 300 11.13 -17.16 3.99
CA ASP A 300 11.49 -16.27 5.10
C ASP A 300 13.00 -16.17 5.28
N GLU A 301 13.75 -17.26 5.06
CA GLU A 301 15.22 -17.22 5.10
C GLU A 301 15.79 -16.32 3.99
N TRP A 302 15.18 -16.37 2.80
CA TRP A 302 15.53 -15.47 1.71
C TRP A 302 15.23 -14.02 2.09
N ARG A 303 14.04 -13.76 2.69
CA ARG A 303 13.64 -12.43 3.14
C ARG A 303 14.63 -11.85 4.14
N GLU A 304 14.92 -12.58 5.23
CA GLU A 304 15.85 -12.13 6.27
C GLU A 304 17.26 -11.86 5.71
N ARG A 305 17.75 -12.72 4.81
CA ARG A 305 19.04 -12.56 4.17
C ARG A 305 19.07 -11.33 3.26
N GLU A 306 18.03 -11.10 2.47
CA GLU A 306 17.98 -9.97 1.55
C GLU A 306 17.79 -8.64 2.31
N GLU A 307 16.96 -8.60 3.32
CA GLU A 307 16.79 -7.43 4.20
C GLU A 307 18.10 -7.08 4.91
N ARG A 308 18.79 -8.06 5.47
CA ARG A 308 20.13 -7.86 6.05
C ARG A 308 21.12 -7.27 5.04
N ARG A 309 21.10 -7.76 3.82
CA ARG A 309 21.96 -7.27 2.73
C ARG A 309 21.72 -5.80 2.38
N PHE A 310 20.47 -5.34 2.41
CA PHE A 310 20.14 -3.92 2.24
C PHE A 310 20.64 -3.10 3.44
N ARG A 311 20.43 -3.58 4.66
CA ARG A 311 20.88 -2.94 5.89
C ARG A 311 22.42 -2.80 5.95
N GLU A 312 23.16 -3.83 5.56
CA GLU A 312 24.62 -3.81 5.49
C GLU A 312 25.18 -2.78 4.49
N LYS A 313 24.38 -2.41 3.48
CA LYS A 313 24.73 -1.37 2.51
C LYS A 313 24.32 0.05 2.95
N GLY A 314 23.71 0.18 4.14
CA GLY A 314 23.19 1.45 4.64
C GLY A 314 21.86 1.88 4.00
N ASP A 315 21.25 1.03 3.17
CA ASP A 315 19.94 1.28 2.55
C ASP A 315 18.87 0.53 3.33
N THR A 316 18.54 1.02 4.54
CA THR A 316 17.59 0.39 5.46
C THR A 316 16.20 0.27 4.87
N ASN A 317 15.85 1.12 3.92
CA ASN A 317 14.51 1.18 3.34
C ASN A 317 14.42 0.65 1.91
N GLY A 318 15.57 0.31 1.31
CA GLY A 318 15.58 -0.28 -0.03
C GLY A 318 14.83 -1.60 -0.11
N PHE A 319 14.87 -2.41 0.96
CA PHE A 319 14.10 -3.65 1.03
C PHE A 319 12.60 -3.37 1.03
N GLN A 320 12.15 -2.39 1.81
CA GLN A 320 10.74 -1.99 1.90
C GLN A 320 10.21 -1.55 0.54
N ARG A 321 10.93 -0.67 -0.16
CA ARG A 321 10.56 -0.18 -1.49
C ARG A 321 10.57 -1.28 -2.55
N GLU A 322 11.63 -2.07 -2.61
CA GLU A 322 11.83 -3.05 -3.69
C GLU A 322 10.98 -4.32 -3.51
N TYR A 323 10.67 -4.70 -2.27
CA TYR A 323 10.03 -5.99 -1.99
C TYR A 323 8.72 -5.89 -1.20
N LEU A 324 8.55 -4.88 -0.33
CA LEU A 324 7.31 -4.73 0.46
C LEU A 324 6.30 -3.76 -0.17
N ARG A 325 6.64 -3.18 -1.32
CA ARG A 325 5.77 -2.24 -2.04
C ARG A 325 5.35 -1.04 -1.16
N LEU A 326 6.27 -0.58 -0.34
CA LEU A 326 6.06 0.59 0.51
C LEU A 326 6.85 1.76 -0.07
N PRO A 327 6.17 2.86 -0.43
CA PRO A 327 6.85 4.08 -0.83
C PRO A 327 7.62 4.60 0.37
N HIS A 328 8.90 4.91 0.17
CA HIS A 328 9.72 5.33 1.29
C HIS A 328 10.86 6.25 0.86
N ASN A 329 10.89 7.43 1.48
CA ASN A 329 12.04 8.33 1.38
C ASN A 329 12.59 8.62 2.79
N PRO A 330 13.65 7.90 3.22
CA PRO A 330 14.22 8.03 4.55
C PRO A 330 14.80 9.41 4.84
N GLU A 331 15.25 10.14 3.82
CA GLU A 331 15.83 11.48 3.99
C GLU A 331 14.78 12.51 4.42
N THR A 332 13.52 12.24 4.16
CA THR A 332 12.41 13.14 4.52
C THR A 332 11.58 12.65 5.69
N GLN A 333 11.70 11.41 6.12
CA GLN A 333 10.91 10.83 7.21
C GLN A 333 11.22 11.51 8.54
N VAL A 334 10.17 11.90 9.26
CA VAL A 334 10.32 12.61 10.55
C VAL A 334 10.60 11.65 11.71
N TYR A 335 9.96 10.46 11.71
CA TYR A 335 9.97 9.52 12.83
C TYR A 335 10.30 8.07 12.41
N ALA A 336 11.39 7.86 11.69
CA ALA A 336 11.87 6.53 11.30
C ALA A 336 11.98 5.55 12.49
N MET A 337 12.33 6.06 13.68
CA MET A 337 12.45 5.29 14.92
C MET A 337 11.16 4.65 15.42
N ALA A 338 9.99 5.06 14.89
CA ALA A 338 8.71 4.41 15.22
C ALA A 338 8.66 2.95 14.75
N GLU A 339 9.54 2.56 13.82
CA GLU A 339 9.69 1.18 13.39
C GLU A 339 10.25 0.27 14.50
N ASP A 340 11.14 0.82 15.33
CA ASP A 340 11.84 0.10 16.40
C ASP A 340 11.07 0.08 17.73
N VAL A 341 9.93 0.77 17.84
CA VAL A 341 9.10 0.78 19.04
C VAL A 341 8.49 -0.61 19.25
N PRO A 342 8.72 -1.26 20.41
CA PRO A 342 8.24 -2.62 20.65
C PRO A 342 6.72 -2.69 20.75
N TRP A 343 6.16 -3.82 20.26
CA TRP A 343 4.76 -4.16 20.40
C TRP A 343 4.51 -4.90 21.69
N VAL A 344 3.36 -4.66 22.32
CA VAL A 344 2.88 -5.36 23.52
C VAL A 344 1.42 -5.80 23.34
N ASP A 345 1.09 -6.98 23.83
CA ASP A 345 -0.28 -7.53 23.76
C ASP A 345 -1.26 -6.78 24.66
N ALA A 346 -0.76 -6.12 25.73
CA ALA A 346 -1.57 -5.38 26.68
C ALA A 346 -1.99 -4.03 26.10
N ALA A 347 -3.28 -3.83 25.84
CA ALA A 347 -3.82 -2.55 25.41
C ALA A 347 -3.96 -1.57 26.59
N TYR A 348 -5.14 -1.41 27.14
CA TYR A 348 -5.45 -0.56 28.27
C TYR A 348 -5.30 -1.33 29.59
N ASP A 349 -4.68 -0.70 30.59
CA ASP A 349 -4.55 -1.25 31.94
C ASP A 349 -5.33 -0.37 32.94
N ASP A 350 -6.41 -0.90 33.47
CA ASP A 350 -7.28 -0.18 34.41
C ASP A 350 -6.60 0.08 35.79
N ALA A 351 -5.56 -0.68 36.12
CA ALA A 351 -4.78 -0.46 37.32
C ALA A 351 -3.85 0.76 37.26
N LEU A 352 -3.53 1.25 36.04
CA LEU A 352 -2.69 2.44 35.91
C LEU A 352 -3.52 3.71 36.15
N PRO A 353 -2.97 4.66 36.95
CA PRO A 353 -3.74 5.80 37.46
C PRO A 353 -4.03 6.87 36.44
N LEU A 354 -3.34 6.89 35.30
CA LEU A 354 -3.36 8.02 34.36
C LEU A 354 -3.48 7.56 32.91
N VAL A 355 -4.37 8.23 32.18
CA VAL A 355 -4.47 8.17 30.72
C VAL A 355 -4.17 9.55 30.15
N LEU A 356 -3.36 9.64 29.13
CA LEU A 356 -3.04 10.85 28.38
C LEU A 356 -3.79 10.82 27.05
N GLY A 357 -4.39 11.94 26.66
CA GLY A 357 -5.01 12.10 25.35
C GLY A 357 -4.39 13.28 24.60
N GLY A 358 -4.03 13.10 23.34
CA GLY A 358 -3.62 14.16 22.44
C GLY A 358 -4.72 14.46 21.42
N ILE A 359 -5.00 15.72 21.12
CA ILE A 359 -6.05 16.14 20.18
C ILE A 359 -5.46 17.11 19.17
N ASP A 360 -5.60 16.78 17.88
CA ASP A 360 -5.39 17.68 16.75
C ASP A 360 -6.75 18.03 16.13
N PRO A 361 -7.30 19.22 16.38
CA PRO A 361 -8.63 19.58 15.90
C PRO A 361 -8.59 20.03 14.44
N GLY A 362 -9.17 19.23 13.55
CA GLY A 362 -9.42 19.59 12.14
C GLY A 362 -10.69 20.41 11.99
N ARG A 363 -10.72 21.31 11.00
CA ARG A 363 -11.92 22.07 10.61
C ARG A 363 -12.52 21.60 9.30
N ALA A 364 -11.70 21.44 8.28
CA ALA A 364 -12.02 20.86 6.98
C ALA A 364 -11.39 19.47 6.81
N ASP A 365 -10.41 19.17 7.67
CA ASP A 365 -9.61 17.95 7.71
C ASP A 365 -10.03 17.10 8.92
N ASP A 366 -9.39 15.95 9.10
CA ASP A 366 -9.67 15.06 10.20
C ASP A 366 -9.32 15.66 11.56
N THR A 367 -10.23 15.57 12.53
CA THR A 367 -9.85 15.70 13.93
C THR A 367 -9.29 14.36 14.40
N ALA A 368 -8.06 14.37 14.87
CA ALA A 368 -7.36 13.19 15.36
C ALA A 368 -7.22 13.21 16.88
N ILE A 369 -7.43 12.05 17.50
CA ILE A 369 -7.27 11.83 18.94
C ILE A 369 -6.39 10.60 19.14
N VAL A 370 -5.41 10.72 20.02
CA VAL A 370 -4.54 9.60 20.40
C VAL A 370 -4.59 9.42 21.92
N TRP A 371 -4.50 8.18 22.39
CA TRP A 371 -4.43 7.88 23.82
C TRP A 371 -3.21 7.06 24.18
N ALA A 372 -2.63 7.36 25.33
CA ALA A 372 -1.49 6.64 25.89
C ALA A 372 -1.57 6.53 27.41
N GLN A 373 -0.88 5.55 27.98
CA GLN A 373 -0.73 5.38 29.42
C GLN A 373 0.76 5.40 29.82
N PRO A 374 1.15 6.17 30.87
CA PRO A 374 2.45 6.01 31.50
C PRO A 374 2.48 4.69 32.29
N VAL A 375 3.31 3.76 31.86
CA VAL A 375 3.52 2.48 32.56
C VAL A 375 4.46 2.72 33.73
N GLY A 376 3.99 2.48 34.96
CA GLY A 376 4.72 2.85 36.17
C GLY A 376 4.20 4.11 36.87
N GLY A 377 3.25 4.81 36.27
CA GLY A 377 2.44 5.85 36.91
C GLY A 377 3.03 7.26 36.92
N ASP A 378 4.23 7.47 36.40
CA ASP A 378 4.83 8.78 36.25
C ASP A 378 5.12 9.16 34.77
N MET A 379 5.30 10.45 34.52
CA MET A 379 5.48 11.01 33.16
C MET A 379 6.86 10.69 32.55
N ASN A 380 7.81 10.19 33.31
CA ASN A 380 9.13 9.77 32.83
C ASN A 380 9.21 8.27 32.56
N ALA A 381 8.15 7.54 32.89
CA ALA A 381 8.04 6.11 32.64
C ALA A 381 7.88 5.79 31.16
N THR A 382 7.85 4.51 30.84
CA THR A 382 7.49 4.02 29.49
C THR A 382 6.09 4.51 29.13
N ILE A 383 5.91 4.98 27.91
CA ILE A 383 4.62 5.43 27.39
C ILE A 383 4.04 4.33 26.50
N ARG A 384 2.94 3.75 26.92
CA ARG A 384 2.17 2.79 26.11
C ARG A 384 1.10 3.52 25.32
N TRP A 385 1.20 3.50 23.99
CA TRP A 385 0.15 3.97 23.10
C TRP A 385 -0.94 2.90 23.03
N ILE A 386 -2.19 3.28 23.29
CA ILE A 386 -3.28 2.31 23.53
C ILE A 386 -4.37 2.32 22.47
N ASP A 387 -4.72 3.47 21.92
CA ASP A 387 -5.67 3.57 20.80
C ASP A 387 -5.61 4.94 20.13
N THR A 388 -6.25 5.06 18.94
CA THR A 388 -6.41 6.31 18.20
C THR A 388 -7.81 6.41 17.60
N TYR A 389 -8.20 7.64 17.26
CA TYR A 389 -9.45 7.93 16.62
C TYR A 389 -9.30 9.10 15.65
N GLU A 390 -9.85 8.97 14.44
CA GLU A 390 -9.89 10.00 13.41
C GLU A 390 -11.31 10.12 12.85
N ARG A 391 -11.76 11.35 12.65
CA ARG A 391 -13.04 11.64 12.00
C ARG A 391 -12.98 13.03 11.37
N ASN A 392 -13.50 13.19 10.16
CA ASN A 392 -13.58 14.47 9.46
C ASN A 392 -14.98 15.11 9.49
N LEU A 393 -15.04 16.39 9.20
CA LEU A 393 -16.27 17.17 8.98
C LEU A 393 -17.30 17.13 10.14
N MET A 394 -16.86 16.76 11.36
CA MET A 394 -17.73 16.73 12.52
C MET A 394 -17.51 17.97 13.41
N PRO A 395 -18.57 18.52 14.02
CA PRO A 395 -18.46 19.66 14.93
C PRO A 395 -17.85 19.27 16.27
N ALA A 396 -17.34 20.26 17.03
CA ALA A 396 -16.75 20.03 18.35
C ALA A 396 -17.70 19.32 19.34
N GLU A 397 -19.00 19.57 19.19
CA GLU A 397 -20.05 18.95 19.98
C GLU A 397 -20.10 17.42 19.79
N PHE A 398 -19.85 16.94 18.56
CA PHE A 398 -19.73 15.50 18.28
C PHE A 398 -18.57 14.88 19.07
N TYR A 399 -17.41 15.53 19.11
CA TYR A 399 -16.26 15.03 19.88
C TYR A 399 -16.49 15.08 21.39
N ALA A 400 -17.39 15.94 21.87
CA ALA A 400 -17.81 15.90 23.28
C ALA A 400 -18.50 14.57 23.62
N HIS A 401 -19.33 14.03 22.72
CA HIS A 401 -19.90 12.69 22.88
C HIS A 401 -18.83 11.60 22.85
N ILE A 402 -17.91 11.66 21.89
CA ILE A 402 -16.78 10.71 21.78
C ILE A 402 -15.96 10.69 23.06
N LEU A 403 -15.59 11.85 23.60
CA LEU A 403 -14.69 11.96 24.76
C LEU A 403 -15.39 11.75 26.12
N THR A 404 -16.70 11.90 26.19
CA THR A 404 -17.49 11.61 27.41
C THR A 404 -18.09 10.23 27.41
N GLY A 405 -18.21 9.58 26.24
CA GLY A 405 -18.93 8.33 26.07
C GLY A 405 -20.44 8.43 26.31
N ILE A 406 -21.00 9.65 26.38
CA ILE A 406 -22.43 9.88 26.61
C ILE A 406 -23.14 9.96 25.26
N PRO A 407 -24.12 9.08 24.97
CA PRO A 407 -24.80 9.10 23.68
C PRO A 407 -25.71 10.35 23.52
N PRO A 408 -25.99 10.76 22.28
CA PRO A 408 -26.94 11.82 22.01
C PRO A 408 -28.34 11.40 22.46
N ASP A 409 -29.10 12.36 22.97
CA ASP A 409 -30.48 12.18 23.42
C ASP A 409 -31.41 12.90 22.45
N PRO A 410 -32.16 12.19 21.58
CA PRO A 410 -33.06 12.82 20.61
C PRO A 410 -34.21 13.59 21.24
N THR A 411 -34.43 13.42 22.55
CA THR A 411 -35.51 14.15 23.28
C THR A 411 -34.99 15.45 23.92
N ASP A 412 -33.67 15.65 23.96
CA ASP A 412 -33.07 16.88 24.49
C ASP A 412 -33.11 18.00 23.42
N PRO A 413 -33.86 19.10 23.66
CA PRO A 413 -33.97 20.18 22.68
C PRO A 413 -32.65 20.95 22.45
N LEU A 414 -31.64 20.75 23.30
CA LEU A 414 -30.32 21.34 23.16
C LEU A 414 -29.32 20.43 22.46
N GLU A 415 -29.75 19.23 22.08
CA GLU A 415 -28.89 18.27 21.38
C GLU A 415 -28.59 18.75 19.96
N LYS A 416 -27.30 18.78 19.60
CA LYS A 416 -26.82 19.27 18.31
C LYS A 416 -26.36 18.14 17.37
N VAL A 417 -26.22 16.93 17.91
CA VAL A 417 -25.71 15.76 17.21
C VAL A 417 -26.79 14.67 17.21
N ARG A 418 -26.98 13.98 16.10
CA ARG A 418 -28.01 12.95 15.95
C ARG A 418 -27.40 11.56 16.19
N PRO A 419 -28.21 10.58 16.67
CA PRO A 419 -27.73 9.20 16.78
C PRO A 419 -27.18 8.63 15.47
N ASP A 420 -27.77 8.99 14.32
CA ASP A 420 -27.37 8.52 12.98
C ASP A 420 -26.02 9.12 12.50
N ASP A 421 -25.48 10.13 13.20
CA ASP A 421 -24.16 10.69 12.88
C ASP A 421 -23.02 9.76 13.33
N PHE A 422 -23.32 8.72 14.16
CA PHE A 422 -22.33 7.81 14.75
C PHE A 422 -22.25 6.48 14.00
N ASN A 423 -21.05 6.09 13.62
CA ASN A 423 -20.77 4.78 13.04
C ASN A 423 -20.34 3.76 14.13
N ALA A 424 -20.08 2.52 13.73
CA ALA A 424 -19.70 1.44 14.65
C ALA A 424 -18.38 1.74 15.42
N ARG A 425 -17.41 2.39 14.78
CA ARG A 425 -16.16 2.77 15.46
C ARG A 425 -16.38 3.88 16.48
N ASP A 426 -17.22 4.86 16.16
CA ASP A 426 -17.58 5.93 17.08
C ASP A 426 -18.21 5.36 18.36
N LEU A 427 -19.17 4.44 18.21
CA LEU A 427 -19.83 3.79 19.34
C LEU A 427 -18.84 2.95 20.18
N GLN A 428 -17.93 2.24 19.55
CA GLN A 428 -16.90 1.48 20.24
C GLN A 428 -16.00 2.38 21.09
N VAL A 429 -15.54 3.51 20.52
CA VAL A 429 -14.71 4.49 21.25
C VAL A 429 -15.50 5.12 22.39
N MET A 430 -16.78 5.45 22.17
CA MET A 430 -17.65 6.00 23.20
C MET A 430 -17.85 5.03 24.39
N GLU A 431 -18.04 3.74 24.12
CA GLU A 431 -18.14 2.72 25.18
C GLU A 431 -16.88 2.69 26.04
N TRP A 432 -15.71 2.71 25.41
CA TRP A 432 -14.45 2.73 26.10
C TRP A 432 -14.22 4.04 26.87
N THR A 433 -14.42 5.21 26.26
CA THR A 433 -14.26 6.51 26.92
C THR A 433 -15.26 6.72 28.05
N ARG A 434 -16.44 6.10 27.97
CA ARG A 434 -17.42 6.11 29.07
C ARG A 434 -16.86 5.47 30.33
N SER A 435 -16.11 4.37 30.21
CA SER A 435 -15.45 3.72 31.35
C SER A 435 -14.38 4.60 32.00
N LEU A 436 -13.73 5.46 31.20
CA LEU A 436 -12.68 6.39 31.67
C LEU A 436 -13.28 7.67 32.27
N SER A 437 -14.42 8.14 31.76
CA SER A 437 -14.85 9.55 31.86
C SER A 437 -15.30 10.00 33.23
N TRP A 438 -15.72 9.09 34.10
CA TRP A 438 -16.19 9.44 35.45
C TRP A 438 -15.07 9.61 36.48
N SER A 439 -13.88 9.13 36.17
CA SER A 439 -12.68 9.40 36.97
C SER A 439 -11.93 10.59 36.40
N THR A 440 -12.41 11.80 36.69
CA THR A 440 -11.90 13.06 36.09
C THR A 440 -10.42 13.32 36.40
N ASP A 441 -9.83 12.64 37.34
CA ASP A 441 -8.42 12.74 37.68
C ASP A 441 -7.55 11.76 36.88
N ARG A 442 -8.15 10.79 36.17
CA ARG A 442 -7.44 9.75 35.43
C ARG A 442 -7.11 10.13 34.00
N VAL A 443 -7.86 11.03 33.35
CA VAL A 443 -7.65 11.38 31.94
C VAL A 443 -7.22 12.84 31.81
N ARG A 444 -6.08 13.08 31.15
CA ARG A 444 -5.61 14.42 30.81
C ARG A 444 -5.51 14.56 29.30
N TYR A 445 -6.26 15.51 28.76
CA TYR A 445 -6.23 15.82 27.34
C TYR A 445 -5.32 17.04 27.06
N PHE A 446 -4.57 16.95 25.99
CA PHE A 446 -3.73 18.01 25.45
C PHE A 446 -4.14 18.29 24.01
N MET A 447 -4.06 19.52 23.57
CA MET A 447 -4.59 19.93 22.28
C MET A 447 -3.64 20.86 21.55
N ASP A 448 -3.71 20.80 20.18
CA ASP A 448 -3.10 21.83 19.35
C ASP A 448 -3.69 23.22 19.70
N PRO A 449 -2.83 24.25 19.90
CA PRO A 449 -3.30 25.61 20.15
C PRO A 449 -4.23 26.20 19.08
N THR A 450 -4.22 25.67 17.86
CA THR A 450 -5.16 26.10 16.80
C THR A 450 -6.61 25.83 17.17
N GLY A 451 -6.88 24.83 18.02
CA GLY A 451 -8.21 24.56 18.56
C GLY A 451 -8.77 25.67 19.45
N ALA A 452 -7.95 26.62 19.91
CA ALA A 452 -8.37 27.80 20.64
C ALA A 452 -8.69 29.01 19.74
N ASN A 453 -8.49 28.89 18.41
CA ASN A 453 -8.84 29.97 17.47
C ASN A 453 -10.36 30.13 17.37
N LYS A 454 -10.83 31.35 17.59
CA LYS A 454 -12.24 31.70 17.49
C LYS A 454 -12.68 31.79 16.03
N ASP A 455 -13.86 31.28 15.76
CA ASP A 455 -14.52 31.42 14.46
C ASP A 455 -15.40 32.70 14.38
N ALA A 456 -16.19 32.83 13.31
CA ALA A 456 -17.08 33.98 13.11
C ALA A 456 -18.16 34.13 14.21
N SER A 457 -18.46 33.06 14.97
CA SER A 457 -19.38 33.11 16.12
C SER A 457 -18.70 33.58 17.42
N GLY A 458 -17.39 33.79 17.39
CA GLY A 458 -16.59 34.16 18.57
C GLY A 458 -16.25 32.98 19.49
N LEU A 459 -16.55 31.75 19.11
CA LEU A 459 -16.26 30.53 19.86
C LEU A 459 -15.16 29.71 19.16
N SER A 460 -14.32 29.07 19.95
CA SER A 460 -13.31 28.13 19.47
C SER A 460 -13.82 26.68 19.52
N PHE A 461 -13.08 25.77 18.89
CA PHE A 461 -13.31 24.33 19.05
C PHE A 461 -13.24 23.94 20.54
N HIS A 462 -12.23 24.45 21.26
CA HIS A 462 -12.06 24.24 22.69
C HIS A 462 -13.27 24.72 23.49
N ASP A 463 -13.76 25.96 23.27
CA ASP A 463 -14.90 26.51 24.00
C ASP A 463 -16.17 25.67 23.84
N ARG A 464 -16.42 25.21 22.60
CA ARG A 464 -17.56 24.34 22.28
C ARG A 464 -17.43 22.98 22.94
N LEU A 465 -16.25 22.35 22.85
CA LEU A 465 -15.96 21.05 23.47
C LEU A 465 -16.17 21.09 24.99
N VAL A 466 -15.60 22.11 25.65
CA VAL A 466 -15.71 22.32 27.11
C VAL A 466 -17.18 22.53 27.51
N THR A 467 -17.88 23.40 26.82
CA THR A 467 -19.29 23.72 27.12
C THR A 467 -20.18 22.49 26.94
N GLU A 468 -20.03 21.79 25.83
CA GLU A 468 -20.88 20.65 25.51
C GLU A 468 -20.58 19.46 26.40
N SER A 469 -19.34 19.13 26.63
CA SER A 469 -18.99 18.02 27.51
C SER A 469 -19.46 18.24 28.97
N LEU A 470 -19.46 19.48 29.45
CA LEU A 470 -20.04 19.82 30.74
C LEU A 470 -21.56 19.65 30.75
N ARG A 471 -22.24 20.08 29.67
CA ARG A 471 -23.69 19.89 29.51
C ARG A 471 -24.08 18.41 29.56
N LEU A 472 -23.40 17.59 28.77
CA LEU A 472 -23.64 16.16 28.71
C LEU A 472 -23.43 15.48 30.09
N ARG A 473 -22.35 15.80 30.77
CA ARG A 473 -22.06 15.25 32.12
C ARG A 473 -23.05 15.71 33.18
N LYS A 474 -23.54 16.94 33.12
CA LYS A 474 -24.63 17.42 34.01
C LYS A 474 -25.91 16.62 33.76
N ARG A 475 -26.32 16.48 32.50
CA ARG A 475 -27.50 15.69 32.12
C ARG A 475 -27.43 14.26 32.68
N GLU A 476 -26.32 13.59 32.48
CA GLU A 476 -26.13 12.21 32.94
C GLU A 476 -26.07 12.11 34.48
N SER A 477 -25.39 13.06 35.15
CA SER A 477 -25.37 13.12 36.61
C SER A 477 -26.77 13.33 37.21
N ASP A 478 -27.58 14.20 36.59
CA ASP A 478 -28.95 14.45 37.04
C ASP A 478 -29.86 13.23 36.80
N ARG A 479 -29.65 12.50 35.71
CA ARG A 479 -30.32 11.22 35.44
C ARG A 479 -29.97 10.19 36.50
N MET A 480 -28.67 9.99 36.79
CA MET A 480 -28.23 9.05 37.85
C MET A 480 -28.86 9.36 39.20
N ARG A 481 -28.92 10.66 39.58
CA ARG A 481 -29.56 11.07 40.84
C ARG A 481 -31.07 10.77 40.85
N LYS A 482 -31.77 10.97 39.74
CA LYS A 482 -33.17 10.61 39.59
C LYS A 482 -33.41 9.11 39.78
N ASP A 483 -32.47 8.30 39.27
CA ASP A 483 -32.48 6.85 39.40
C ASP A 483 -31.97 6.34 40.75
N GLY A 484 -31.70 7.25 41.71
CA GLY A 484 -31.20 6.90 43.04
C GLY A 484 -29.77 6.41 43.11
N LEU A 485 -28.99 6.67 42.04
CA LEU A 485 -27.57 6.28 41.96
C LEU A 485 -26.67 7.41 42.47
N ASP A 486 -25.52 7.01 43.00
CA ASP A 486 -24.47 7.99 43.36
C ASP A 486 -23.89 8.62 42.08
N ALA A 487 -24.02 9.92 41.97
CA ALA A 487 -23.66 10.65 40.76
C ALA A 487 -22.44 11.53 41.02
N PRO A 488 -21.36 11.36 40.25
CA PRO A 488 -20.16 12.17 40.39
C PRO A 488 -20.43 13.64 40.05
N THR A 489 -19.63 14.54 40.59
CA THR A 489 -19.68 15.97 40.29
C THR A 489 -19.31 16.19 38.82
N PRO A 490 -20.20 16.79 37.98
CA PRO A 490 -19.91 17.04 36.58
C PRO A 490 -18.72 17.99 36.39
N ARG A 491 -17.73 17.59 35.60
CA ARG A 491 -16.61 18.43 35.18
C ARG A 491 -16.47 18.36 33.64
N PRO A 492 -16.07 19.44 32.97
CA PRO A 492 -15.92 19.42 31.51
C PRO A 492 -14.69 18.57 31.08
N VAL A 493 -14.69 18.11 29.84
CA VAL A 493 -13.48 17.74 29.12
C VAL A 493 -12.82 19.05 28.67
N ALA A 494 -11.75 19.43 29.35
CA ALA A 494 -11.03 20.69 29.11
C ALA A 494 -9.58 20.38 28.70
N PRO A 495 -9.30 20.22 27.40
CA PRO A 495 -7.95 19.97 26.92
C PRO A 495 -7.02 21.13 27.30
N ILE A 496 -5.83 20.79 27.75
CA ILE A 496 -4.77 21.76 28.06
C ILE A 496 -4.08 22.15 26.74
N TYR A 497 -3.90 23.43 26.47
CA TYR A 497 -3.11 23.93 25.37
C TYR A 497 -2.22 25.09 25.83
N ARG A 498 -1.05 25.24 25.21
CA ARG A 498 -0.17 26.39 25.45
C ARG A 498 -0.32 27.38 24.30
N GLU A 499 -0.63 28.63 24.62
CA GLU A 499 -0.70 29.68 23.63
C GLU A 499 0.68 29.98 23.01
N ILE A 500 0.68 30.24 21.72
CA ILE A 500 1.65 31.01 20.91
C ILE A 500 3.08 30.43 20.83
N GLN A 501 3.71 29.98 21.89
CA GLN A 501 5.14 29.58 21.84
C GLN A 501 5.41 28.27 21.11
N LEU A 502 4.44 27.38 20.97
CA LEU A 502 4.59 26.07 20.31
C LEU A 502 4.00 26.04 18.89
N ARG A 503 3.17 27.02 18.52
CA ARG A 503 2.42 27.03 17.27
C ARG A 503 3.32 26.97 16.02
N ASN A 504 4.51 27.56 16.07
CA ASN A 504 5.50 27.56 14.99
C ASN A 504 6.81 26.87 15.38
N ARG A 505 6.85 26.13 16.49
CA ARG A 505 8.03 25.44 17.00
C ARG A 505 7.93 23.94 16.73
N HIS A 506 7.85 23.60 15.44
CA HIS A 506 7.88 22.19 15.00
C HIS A 506 9.11 21.44 15.50
N ASP A 507 10.25 22.12 15.63
CA ASP A 507 11.49 21.60 16.19
C ASP A 507 11.31 21.08 17.63
N VAL A 508 10.68 21.87 18.50
CA VAL A 508 10.44 21.49 19.91
C VAL A 508 9.48 20.30 20.01
N ARG A 509 8.38 20.34 19.24
CA ARG A 509 7.40 19.24 19.25
C ARG A 509 8.03 17.93 18.79
N ARG A 510 8.76 17.97 17.68
CA ARG A 510 9.46 16.81 17.13
C ARG A 510 10.49 16.25 18.09
N LEU A 511 11.30 17.11 18.73
CA LEU A 511 12.29 16.68 19.71
C LEU A 511 11.62 15.97 20.91
N ALA A 512 10.57 16.55 21.47
CA ALA A 512 9.82 15.99 22.56
C ALA A 512 9.20 14.63 22.17
N HIS A 513 8.62 14.54 20.98
CA HIS A 513 8.01 13.30 20.51
C HIS A 513 9.04 12.20 20.24
N ARG A 514 10.21 12.52 19.65
CA ARG A 514 11.33 11.58 19.54
C ARG A 514 11.77 11.03 20.87
N GLN A 515 11.89 11.87 21.89
CA GLN A 515 12.25 11.45 23.26
C GLN A 515 11.19 10.52 23.87
N VAL A 516 9.92 10.78 23.60
CA VAL A 516 8.83 9.90 24.05
C VAL A 516 8.86 8.58 23.29
N LEU A 517 9.02 8.57 21.97
CA LEU A 517 9.09 7.34 21.17
C LEU A 517 10.22 6.42 21.59
N MET A 518 11.39 6.95 21.99
CA MET A 518 12.52 6.14 22.47
C MET A 518 12.22 5.36 23.76
N ARG A 519 11.18 5.73 24.50
CA ARG A 519 10.71 5.07 25.73
C ARG A 519 9.26 4.62 25.61
N SER A 520 8.79 4.38 24.39
CA SER A 520 7.41 3.96 24.11
C SER A 520 7.30 2.47 23.84
N GLU A 521 6.10 1.96 24.01
CA GLU A 521 5.64 0.67 23.51
C GLU A 521 4.28 0.85 22.82
N PHE A 522 4.02 0.04 21.79
CA PHE A 522 2.78 0.05 21.04
C PHE A 522 1.89 -1.13 21.46
N ALA A 523 0.70 -0.85 21.96
CA ALA A 523 -0.32 -1.88 22.16
C ALA A 523 -0.79 -2.39 20.78
N ASP A 524 -0.98 -3.71 20.66
CA ASP A 524 -1.42 -4.30 19.40
C ASP A 524 -2.92 -4.09 19.18
N THR A 525 -3.32 -2.86 18.87
CA THR A 525 -4.68 -2.44 18.53
C THR A 525 -4.73 -1.87 17.11
N PRO A 526 -5.89 -1.93 16.44
CA PRO A 526 -6.04 -1.33 15.10
C PRO A 526 -5.68 0.17 15.07
N GLY A 527 -6.05 0.92 16.11
CA GLY A 527 -5.73 2.35 16.20
C GLY A 527 -4.24 2.60 16.34
N VAL A 528 -3.52 1.82 17.15
CA VAL A 528 -2.07 1.98 17.31
C VAL A 528 -1.30 1.50 16.09
N ARG A 529 -1.77 0.47 15.39
CA ARG A 529 -1.21 0.09 14.07
C ARG A 529 -1.31 1.26 13.09
N ARG A 530 -2.45 1.96 13.06
CA ARG A 530 -2.66 3.16 12.25
C ARG A 530 -1.75 4.31 12.68
N LEU A 531 -1.53 4.51 13.98
CA LEU A 531 -0.59 5.52 14.50
C LEU A 531 0.85 5.23 14.06
N ARG A 532 1.29 3.98 14.18
CA ARG A 532 2.63 3.58 13.72
C ARG A 532 2.78 3.82 12.23
N GLU A 533 1.80 3.43 11.44
CA GLU A 533 1.78 3.69 10.01
C GLU A 533 1.88 5.20 9.73
N ALA A 534 1.11 6.02 10.44
CA ALA A 534 1.19 7.47 10.31
C ALA A 534 2.59 8.02 10.62
N HIS A 535 3.28 7.52 11.65
CA HIS A 535 4.66 7.92 11.94
C HIS A 535 5.64 7.55 10.81
N LEU A 536 5.48 6.37 10.23
CA LEU A 536 6.34 5.90 9.14
C LEU A 536 6.13 6.69 7.85
N HIS A 537 4.94 7.24 7.65
CA HIS A 537 4.60 8.04 6.47
C HIS A 537 4.71 9.56 6.67
N TYR A 538 4.89 10.03 7.91
CA TYR A 538 5.05 11.45 8.19
C TYR A 538 6.42 11.96 7.77
N ARG A 539 6.45 12.95 6.85
CA ARG A 539 7.66 13.37 6.16
C ARG A 539 7.79 14.88 6.04
N PHE A 540 9.01 15.33 5.80
CA PHE A 540 9.30 16.72 5.44
C PHE A 540 8.99 16.99 3.96
N ARG A 541 8.61 18.22 3.66
CA ARG A 541 8.59 18.71 2.28
C ARG A 541 9.99 18.72 1.73
N LYS A 542 10.17 18.28 0.48
CA LYS A 542 11.43 18.46 -0.23
C LYS A 542 11.80 19.94 -0.26
N GLN A 543 13.00 20.22 0.15
CA GLN A 543 13.58 21.55 0.01
C GLN A 543 14.33 21.67 -1.31
N THR A 544 14.29 22.85 -1.93
CA THR A 544 15.19 23.15 -3.04
C THR A 544 16.64 23.17 -2.53
N PRO A 545 17.65 22.81 -3.36
CA PRO A 545 19.03 22.68 -2.93
C PRO A 545 19.63 23.90 -2.21
N ASN A 546 19.01 25.07 -2.33
CA ASN A 546 19.45 26.34 -1.74
C ASN A 546 18.49 26.89 -0.66
N ALA A 547 17.57 26.07 -0.15
CA ALA A 547 16.65 26.52 0.88
C ALA A 547 17.37 26.73 2.22
N THR A 548 17.23 27.92 2.78
CA THR A 548 17.80 28.29 4.10
C THR A 548 16.80 28.13 5.25
N SER A 549 15.54 27.79 4.95
CA SER A 549 14.49 27.55 5.95
C SER A 549 14.56 26.12 6.49
N GLU A 550 14.16 25.92 7.75
CA GLU A 550 13.99 24.56 8.30
C GLU A 550 12.95 23.77 7.50
N PRO A 551 13.17 22.46 7.29
CA PRO A 551 12.21 21.62 6.61
C PRO A 551 10.91 21.55 7.41
N THR A 552 9.78 21.80 6.73
CA THR A 552 8.44 21.68 7.31
C THR A 552 7.81 20.36 6.91
N PRO A 553 7.10 19.66 7.81
CA PRO A 553 6.37 18.45 7.44
C PRO A 553 5.30 18.71 6.38
N VAL A 554 4.97 17.67 5.62
CA VAL A 554 3.82 17.68 4.72
C VAL A 554 2.56 17.61 5.57
N HIS A 555 1.55 18.38 5.20
CA HIS A 555 0.23 18.28 5.79
C HIS A 555 -0.64 17.41 4.88
N ASP A 556 -0.90 16.19 5.31
CA ASP A 556 -1.63 15.15 4.60
C ASP A 556 -2.41 14.26 5.58
N GLN A 557 -3.03 13.20 5.10
CA GLN A 557 -3.82 12.25 5.91
C GLN A 557 -3.05 11.60 7.08
N TRP A 558 -1.71 11.62 7.04
CA TRP A 558 -0.86 11.03 8.08
C TRP A 558 -0.51 12.04 9.17
N SER A 559 -0.60 13.32 8.87
CA SER A 559 -0.13 14.40 9.73
C SER A 559 -0.96 14.59 10.99
N HIS A 560 -2.27 14.32 10.96
CA HIS A 560 -3.18 14.62 12.07
C HIS A 560 -2.92 13.75 13.31
N LEU A 561 -2.80 12.43 13.14
CA LEU A 561 -2.47 11.52 14.25
C LEU A 561 -1.10 11.83 14.83
N VAL A 562 -0.11 12.09 13.97
CA VAL A 562 1.25 12.41 14.42
C VAL A 562 1.26 13.75 15.16
N THR A 563 0.56 14.76 14.67
CA THR A 563 0.43 16.05 15.35
C THR A 563 -0.23 15.91 16.72
N ALA A 564 -1.31 15.13 16.83
CA ALA A 564 -1.93 14.83 18.11
C ALA A 564 -0.96 14.14 19.09
N ALA A 565 -0.16 13.19 18.58
CA ALA A 565 0.87 12.51 19.37
C ALA A 565 2.03 13.44 19.76
N GLU A 566 2.45 14.36 18.89
CA GLU A 566 3.44 15.40 19.19
C GLU A 566 2.99 16.27 20.35
N TYR A 567 1.75 16.77 20.34
CA TYR A 567 1.22 17.60 21.43
C TYR A 567 1.14 16.82 22.74
N LEU A 568 0.66 15.59 22.75
CA LEU A 568 0.70 14.72 23.92
C LEU A 568 2.14 14.60 24.46
N SER A 569 3.10 14.37 23.57
CA SER A 569 4.50 14.16 23.94
C SER A 569 5.19 15.40 24.50
N VAL A 570 4.88 16.60 24.00
CA VAL A 570 5.38 17.84 24.58
C VAL A 570 5.01 17.95 26.07
N TYR A 571 3.76 17.64 26.38
CA TYR A 571 3.30 17.70 27.75
C TYR A 571 3.84 16.56 28.61
N ALA A 572 3.99 15.35 28.05
CA ALA A 572 4.61 14.21 28.70
C ALA A 572 6.10 14.46 29.02
N SER A 573 6.82 15.23 28.19
CA SER A 573 8.25 15.53 28.39
C SER A 573 8.51 16.66 29.36
N LEU A 574 7.57 17.59 29.54
CA LEU A 574 7.78 18.77 30.39
C LEU A 574 7.53 18.53 31.88
N GLY A 575 7.26 17.28 32.32
CA GLY A 575 7.12 16.91 33.74
C GLY A 575 6.14 17.83 34.49
N MET A 576 4.91 17.97 33.98
CA MET A 576 3.99 18.95 34.54
C MET A 576 3.53 18.62 35.94
N ASP A 577 3.97 19.38 36.91
CA ASP A 577 3.32 19.52 38.22
C ASP A 577 1.82 19.84 38.05
N ARG A 578 1.00 19.24 38.92
CA ARG A 578 -0.46 19.30 38.88
C ARG A 578 -0.96 20.73 38.71
N PRO A 579 -1.79 21.02 37.68
CA PRO A 579 -2.47 22.30 37.64
C PRO A 579 -3.40 22.39 38.87
N ARG A 580 -3.17 23.32 39.75
CA ARG A 580 -4.14 23.68 40.80
C ARG A 580 -5.34 24.34 40.11
N VAL A 581 -6.41 23.59 39.90
CA VAL A 581 -7.69 24.12 39.43
C VAL A 581 -8.24 25.00 40.55
N LYS A 582 -8.18 26.33 40.41
CA LYS A 582 -9.00 27.22 41.22
C LYS A 582 -10.43 27.06 40.73
N ALA A 583 -11.29 26.54 41.61
CA ALA A 583 -12.74 26.50 41.38
C ALA A 583 -13.23 27.95 41.20
N GLY A 584 -13.82 28.28 40.01
CA GLY A 584 -14.64 29.47 39.92
C GLY A 584 -14.42 30.47 38.80
N SER A 585 -13.76 30.12 37.66
CA SER A 585 -13.85 30.97 36.45
C SER A 585 -13.65 30.11 35.19
N PRO A 586 -14.23 30.46 34.04
CA PRO A 586 -13.78 29.93 32.74
C PRO A 586 -12.40 30.51 32.50
N ALA A 587 -11.38 29.79 32.98
CA ALA A 587 -10.07 30.38 33.18
C ALA A 587 -9.22 30.22 31.93
N GLU A 588 -8.81 31.31 31.39
CA GLU A 588 -7.50 31.49 30.77
C GLU A 588 -6.43 31.10 31.81
N GLN A 589 -5.92 29.88 31.74
CA GLN A 589 -4.76 29.50 32.53
C GLN A 589 -3.50 29.96 31.80
N GLN A 590 -3.03 31.15 32.10
CA GLN A 590 -1.69 31.64 31.76
C GLN A 590 -0.66 30.88 32.61
N TRP A 591 0.20 30.12 31.96
CA TRP A 591 1.39 29.54 32.55
C TRP A 591 2.59 30.46 32.27
N GLY A 592 3.18 31.01 33.29
CA GLY A 592 4.46 31.69 33.18
C GLY A 592 5.61 30.75 32.82
N PRO A 593 6.69 31.26 32.20
CA PRO A 593 7.85 30.44 31.84
C PRO A 593 8.50 29.79 33.07
N PRO A 594 9.08 28.58 32.95
CA PRO A 594 9.89 28.03 34.03
C PRO A 594 11.04 28.98 34.33
N ARG A 595 11.24 29.31 35.59
CA ARG A 595 12.40 30.09 36.05
C ARG A 595 13.62 29.16 35.96
N GLY A 596 14.56 29.50 35.12
CA GLY A 596 15.94 29.05 35.14
C GLY A 596 16.19 27.73 34.38
N VAL A 597 16.65 27.80 33.17
CA VAL A 597 17.99 27.45 32.67
C VAL A 597 18.24 28.30 31.42
#